data_45b8784b965038b476af1651bf8b788e
#
_entry.id   45b8784b965038b476af1651bf8b788e
#
_cell.length_a   1.000
_cell.length_b   1.000
_cell.length_c   1.000
_cell.angle_alpha   90.00
_cell.angle_beta   90.00
_cell.angle_gamma   90.00
#
_symmetry.space_group_name_H-M   'P 1'
#
loop_
_entity.id
_entity.type
_entity.pdbx_description
1 polymer ?
#
loop_
_entity_poly.entity_id
_entity_poly.type
_entity_poly.pdbx_seq_one_letter_code
_entity_poly.pdbx_strand_id
1 'polypeptide(L)'
;MNIDVLTLFPEMIEPVAAASMLGRASKNGILKIRAVNIRDFTQNKHKKTDDTPFGGGAGMVMSAQPVFDALRSVDAQDKRILYMSPRGRKLDRDLVTDLAAEENLVILCGHYEGIAQRFIDECVD
;
A
#
# COMPACT_ATOMS: atom_id res chain seq x y z
N MET A 1 -14.68 8.60 2.48
CA MET A 1 -13.25 8.27 2.45
C MET A 1 -12.97 7.16 1.45
N ASN A 2 -11.99 7.34 0.64
CA ASN A 2 -11.53 6.33 -0.30
C ASN A 2 -10.14 5.83 0.12
N ILE A 3 -9.97 4.52 0.20
CA ILE A 3 -8.71 3.90 0.57
C ILE A 3 -8.29 2.94 -0.55
N ASP A 4 -7.15 3.20 -1.14
CA ASP A 4 -6.53 2.30 -2.11
C ASP A 4 -5.43 1.53 -1.41
N VAL A 5 -5.56 0.21 -1.35
CA VAL A 5 -4.59 -0.69 -0.71
C VAL A 5 -3.78 -1.37 -1.81
N LEU A 6 -2.52 -0.99 -1.92
CA LEU A 6 -1.60 -1.59 -2.89
C LEU A 6 -0.91 -2.78 -2.23
N THR A 7 -1.10 -3.96 -2.81
CA THR A 7 -0.67 -5.21 -2.19
C THR A 7 -0.33 -6.26 -3.26
N LEU A 8 0.48 -7.24 -2.88
CA LEU A 8 0.72 -8.42 -3.71
C LEU A 8 -0.40 -9.47 -3.56
N PHE A 9 -1.26 -9.30 -2.55
CA PHE A 9 -2.29 -10.28 -2.18
C PHE A 9 -3.65 -9.62 -1.99
N PRO A 10 -4.28 -9.12 -3.07
CA PRO A 10 -5.58 -8.46 -2.95
C PRO A 10 -6.67 -9.36 -2.36
N GLU A 11 -6.55 -10.68 -2.53
CA GLU A 11 -7.46 -11.66 -1.97
C GLU A 11 -7.45 -11.70 -0.43
N MET A 12 -6.44 -11.12 0.21
CA MET A 12 -6.41 -10.96 1.66
C MET A 12 -7.14 -9.71 2.14
N ILE A 13 -7.30 -8.74 1.25
CA ILE A 13 -7.91 -7.45 1.59
C ILE A 13 -9.42 -7.45 1.29
N GLU A 14 -9.82 -7.97 0.15
CA GLU A 14 -11.20 -7.88 -0.34
C GLU A 14 -12.23 -8.49 0.62
N PRO A 15 -12.02 -9.70 1.17
CA PRO A 15 -13.00 -10.27 2.10
C PRO A 15 -13.12 -9.47 3.40
N VAL A 16 -12.00 -8.96 3.92
CA VAL A 16 -11.99 -8.15 5.14
C VAL A 16 -12.72 -6.83 4.90
N ALA A 17 -12.49 -6.19 3.76
CA ALA A 17 -13.14 -4.93 3.41
C ALA A 17 -14.66 -5.08 3.23
N ALA A 18 -15.12 -6.27 2.87
CA ALA A 18 -16.55 -6.55 2.68
C ALA A 18 -17.24 -7.03 3.96
N ALA A 19 -16.51 -7.26 5.04
CA ALA A 19 -17.03 -7.88 6.24
C ALA A 19 -17.42 -6.87 7.32
N SER A 20 -18.45 -7.24 8.10
CA SER A 20 -18.84 -6.57 9.34
C SER A 20 -18.97 -5.05 9.20
N MET A 21 -18.34 -4.28 10.09
CA MET A 21 -18.42 -2.82 10.12
C MET A 21 -17.88 -2.17 8.84
N LEU A 22 -16.80 -2.70 8.29
CA LEU A 22 -16.23 -2.17 7.05
C LEU A 22 -17.19 -2.37 5.88
N GLY A 23 -17.81 -3.53 5.79
CA GLY A 23 -18.81 -3.82 4.76
C GLY A 23 -20.04 -2.92 4.86
N ARG A 24 -20.49 -2.64 6.09
CA ARG A 24 -21.61 -1.73 6.33
C ARG A 24 -21.28 -0.29 5.96
N ALA A 25 -20.09 0.17 6.32
CA ALA A 25 -19.64 1.50 5.95
C ALA A 25 -19.55 1.67 4.43
N SER A 26 -19.11 0.62 3.73
CA SER A 26 -19.04 0.61 2.28
C SER A 26 -20.43 0.70 1.65
N LYS A 27 -21.39 -0.07 2.14
CA LYS A 27 -22.78 -0.03 1.65
C LYS A 27 -23.42 1.34 1.85
N ASN A 28 -23.08 2.01 2.93
CA ASN A 28 -23.65 3.32 3.27
C ASN A 28 -22.89 4.48 2.61
N GLY A 29 -21.91 4.20 1.77
CA GLY A 29 -21.14 5.24 1.07
C GLY A 29 -20.17 6.03 1.92
N ILE A 30 -19.93 5.60 3.16
CA ILE A 30 -19.02 6.28 4.09
C ILE A 30 -17.57 5.97 3.76
N LEU A 31 -17.32 4.74 3.32
CA LEU A 31 -15.98 4.21 3.09
C LEU A 31 -15.97 3.39 1.79
N LYS A 32 -14.90 3.55 1.00
CA LYS A 32 -14.66 2.70 -0.16
C LYS A 32 -13.22 2.20 -0.08
N ILE A 33 -13.06 0.90 0.03
CA ILE A 33 -11.74 0.25 0.05
C ILE A 33 -11.56 -0.51 -1.25
N ARG A 34 -10.47 -0.21 -1.95
CA ARG A 34 -10.11 -0.90 -3.19
C ARG A 34 -8.74 -1.55 -3.03
N ALA A 35 -8.65 -2.83 -3.32
CA ALA A 35 -7.37 -3.54 -3.37
C ALA A 35 -6.79 -3.44 -4.79
N VAL A 36 -5.53 -3.05 -4.88
CA VAL A 36 -4.81 -2.92 -6.14
C VAL A 36 -3.65 -3.91 -6.12
N ASN A 37 -3.61 -4.79 -7.10
CA ASN A 37 -2.57 -5.82 -7.18
C ASN A 37 -1.31 -5.23 -7.83
N ILE A 38 -0.25 -5.12 -7.05
CA ILE A 38 1.03 -4.59 -7.53
C ILE A 38 1.60 -5.44 -8.68
N ARG A 39 1.31 -6.75 -8.69
CA ARG A 39 1.78 -7.66 -9.74
C ARG A 39 1.28 -7.28 -11.12
N ASP A 40 0.12 -6.65 -11.21
CA ASP A 40 -0.47 -6.26 -12.49
C ASP A 40 0.36 -5.19 -13.21
N PHE A 41 1.26 -4.54 -12.50
CA PHE A 41 2.09 -3.46 -13.03
C PHE A 41 3.53 -3.89 -13.34
N THR A 42 3.86 -5.16 -13.14
CA THR A 42 5.21 -5.63 -13.47
C THR A 42 5.38 -5.78 -14.98
N GLN A 43 6.55 -5.40 -15.47
CA GLN A 43 6.94 -5.57 -16.86
C GLN A 43 7.68 -6.90 -17.07
N ASN A 44 7.93 -7.63 -15.97
CA ASN A 44 8.62 -8.91 -16.03
C ASN A 44 7.68 -10.00 -16.53
N LYS A 45 8.19 -10.85 -17.45
CA LYS A 45 7.43 -11.97 -18.05
C LYS A 45 6.85 -12.91 -16.99
N HIS A 46 7.57 -13.11 -15.89
CA HIS A 46 7.13 -13.99 -14.79
C HIS A 46 6.45 -13.22 -13.66
N LYS A 47 6.13 -11.96 -13.88
CA LYS A 47 5.50 -11.07 -12.88
C LYS A 47 6.28 -11.03 -11.57
N LYS A 48 7.60 -10.98 -11.68
CA LYS A 48 8.49 -10.90 -10.53
C LYS A 48 8.40 -9.50 -9.89
N THR A 49 8.19 -9.47 -8.58
CA THR A 49 8.04 -8.23 -7.80
C THR A 49 9.12 -8.05 -6.74
N ASP A 50 10.08 -8.96 -6.68
CA ASP A 50 11.19 -8.91 -5.74
C ASP A 50 12.50 -8.56 -6.42
N ASP A 51 13.44 -8.02 -5.67
CA ASP A 51 14.75 -7.64 -6.16
C ASP A 51 15.80 -7.80 -5.07
N THR A 52 17.08 -7.75 -5.47
CA THR A 52 18.19 -7.79 -4.53
C THR A 52 18.29 -6.46 -3.78
N PRO A 53 18.56 -6.47 -2.46
CA PRO A 53 18.76 -5.22 -1.73
C PRO A 53 19.91 -4.40 -2.31
N PHE A 54 19.76 -3.09 -2.28
CA PHE A 54 20.84 -2.18 -2.67
C PHE A 54 22.07 -2.41 -1.78
N GLY A 55 23.22 -2.61 -2.39
CA GLY A 55 24.45 -2.92 -1.68
C GLY A 55 24.69 -4.39 -1.40
N GLY A 56 23.80 -5.28 -1.87
CA GLY A 56 24.02 -6.72 -1.85
C GLY A 56 23.79 -7.41 -0.52
N GLY A 57 22.91 -6.92 0.31
CA GLY A 57 22.55 -7.57 1.58
C GLY A 57 21.83 -8.90 1.36
N ALA A 58 21.62 -9.66 2.43
CA ALA A 58 20.84 -10.89 2.42
C ALA A 58 19.36 -10.57 2.27
N GLY A 59 18.61 -11.51 1.69
CA GLY A 59 17.17 -11.39 1.49
C GLY A 59 16.79 -10.67 0.21
N MET A 60 15.50 -10.40 0.06
CA MET A 60 14.92 -9.76 -1.12
C MET A 60 14.07 -8.57 -0.70
N VAL A 61 13.99 -7.58 -1.55
CA VAL A 61 13.11 -6.42 -1.38
C VAL A 61 12.14 -6.32 -2.55
N MET A 62 11.06 -5.56 -2.40
CA MET A 62 10.13 -5.33 -3.49
C MET A 62 10.77 -4.44 -4.56
N SER A 63 10.55 -4.81 -5.82
CA SER A 63 11.00 -3.99 -6.95
C SER A 63 10.25 -2.67 -6.98
N ALA A 64 10.97 -1.59 -7.25
CA ALA A 64 10.39 -0.24 -7.25
C ALA A 64 9.46 0.01 -8.44
N GLN A 65 9.78 -0.52 -9.62
CA GLN A 65 9.00 -0.24 -10.84
C GLN A 65 7.51 -0.59 -10.72
N PRO A 66 7.11 -1.84 -10.32
CA PRO A 66 5.68 -2.14 -10.20
C PRO A 66 4.99 -1.29 -9.13
N VAL A 67 5.68 -0.98 -8.04
CA VAL A 67 5.14 -0.15 -6.97
C VAL A 67 4.89 1.27 -7.47
N PHE A 68 5.83 1.87 -8.18
CA PHE A 68 5.67 3.20 -8.78
C PHE A 68 4.49 3.24 -9.74
N ASP A 69 4.37 2.25 -10.61
CA ASP A 69 3.29 2.22 -11.59
C ASP A 69 1.92 2.01 -10.92
N ALA A 70 1.88 1.20 -9.87
CA ALA A 70 0.66 1.03 -9.06
C ALA A 70 0.25 2.34 -8.39
N LEU A 71 1.22 3.09 -7.83
CA LEU A 71 0.96 4.40 -7.24
C LEU A 71 0.41 5.39 -8.26
N ARG A 72 0.96 5.40 -9.46
CA ARG A 72 0.44 6.25 -10.55
C ARG A 72 -0.99 5.89 -10.91
N SER A 73 -1.34 4.61 -10.90
CA SER A 73 -2.68 4.16 -11.28
C SER A 73 -3.76 4.66 -10.34
N VAL A 74 -3.41 5.04 -9.12
CA VAL A 74 -4.35 5.56 -8.11
C VAL A 74 -4.16 7.04 -7.84
N ASP A 75 -3.40 7.75 -8.68
CA ASP A 75 -3.11 9.18 -8.53
C ASP A 75 -2.55 9.54 -7.16
N ALA A 76 -1.62 8.71 -6.68
CA ALA A 76 -1.11 8.79 -5.31
C ALA A 76 -0.35 10.09 -5.01
N GLN A 77 0.13 10.79 -6.03
CA GLN A 77 0.90 12.03 -5.86
C GLN A 77 0.14 13.12 -5.10
N ASP A 78 -1.20 13.10 -5.17
CA ASP A 78 -2.07 14.08 -4.50
C ASP A 78 -2.74 13.50 -3.26
N LYS A 79 -2.28 12.35 -2.78
CA LYS A 79 -2.88 11.62 -1.66
C LYS A 79 -1.84 11.32 -0.61
N ARG A 80 -2.29 11.14 0.63
CA ARG A 80 -1.41 10.71 1.70
C ARG A 80 -1.12 9.22 1.54
N ILE A 81 0.17 8.87 1.50
CA ILE A 81 0.64 7.51 1.31
C ILE A 81 1.20 6.99 2.62
N LEU A 82 0.68 5.84 3.06
CA LEU A 82 1.13 5.15 4.26
C LEU A 82 1.82 3.85 3.86
N TYR A 83 2.99 3.61 4.41
CA TYR A 83 3.69 2.35 4.27
C TYR A 83 3.65 1.58 5.59
N MET A 84 3.14 0.35 5.54
CA MET A 84 3.09 -0.51 6.71
C MET A 84 4.48 -1.06 7.02
N SER A 85 5.08 -0.61 8.11
CA SER A 85 6.45 -0.94 8.47
C SER A 85 6.61 -1.09 9.98
N PRO A 86 7.42 -2.04 10.46
CA PRO A 86 7.74 -2.15 11.88
C PRO A 86 8.61 -1.00 12.40
N ARG A 87 9.20 -0.22 11.49
CA ARG A 87 10.09 0.91 11.85
C ARG A 87 9.39 2.25 11.85
N GLY A 88 8.15 2.28 11.41
CA GLY A 88 7.42 3.53 11.27
C GLY A 88 6.85 4.02 12.60
N ARG A 89 6.17 5.16 12.52
CA ARG A 89 5.45 5.72 13.65
C ARG A 89 4.33 4.76 14.07
N LYS A 90 4.20 4.53 15.37
CA LYS A 90 3.15 3.68 15.90
C LYS A 90 1.77 4.28 15.60
N LEU A 91 0.83 3.44 15.20
CA LEU A 91 -0.56 3.85 15.00
C LEU A 91 -1.21 4.05 16.38
N ASP A 92 -1.33 5.28 16.79
CA ASP A 92 -1.98 5.67 18.03
C ASP A 92 -3.28 6.44 17.74
N ARG A 93 -3.96 6.86 18.79
CA ARG A 93 -5.22 7.58 18.67
C ARG A 93 -5.09 8.88 17.89
N ASP A 94 -4.02 9.63 18.15
CA ASP A 94 -3.80 10.91 17.49
C ASP A 94 -3.58 10.72 15.98
N LEU A 95 -2.79 9.72 15.60
CA LEU A 95 -2.56 9.41 14.20
C LEU A 95 -3.84 8.92 13.51
N VAL A 96 -4.62 8.07 14.18
CA VAL A 96 -5.91 7.61 13.65
C VAL A 96 -6.85 8.79 13.40
N THR A 97 -6.94 9.71 14.35
CA THR A 97 -7.78 10.91 14.21
C THR A 97 -7.33 11.77 13.03
N ASP A 98 -6.02 11.93 12.87
CA ASP A 98 -5.43 12.69 11.78
C ASP A 98 -5.74 12.04 10.43
N LEU A 99 -5.56 10.73 10.32
CA LEU A 99 -5.84 9.98 9.10
C LEU A 99 -7.33 9.96 8.77
N ALA A 100 -8.19 9.90 9.77
CA ALA A 100 -9.64 9.89 9.56
C ALA A 100 -10.16 11.18 8.95
N ALA A 101 -9.43 12.28 9.04
CA ALA A 101 -9.77 13.55 8.42
C ALA A 101 -9.45 13.59 6.90
N GLU A 102 -8.70 12.63 6.40
CA GLU A 102 -8.35 12.56 4.98
C GLU A 102 -9.52 12.03 4.14
N GLU A 103 -9.72 12.59 2.95
CA GLU A 103 -10.72 12.07 2.01
C GLU A 103 -10.20 10.82 1.28
N ASN A 104 -8.90 10.78 1.04
CA ASN A 104 -8.26 9.71 0.27
C ASN A 104 -6.99 9.28 0.96
N LEU A 105 -6.81 7.97 1.09
CA LEU A 105 -5.60 7.36 1.61
C LEU A 105 -5.10 6.31 0.63
N VAL A 106 -3.79 6.19 0.54
CA VAL A 106 -3.13 5.08 -0.15
C VAL A 106 -2.33 4.31 0.89
N ILE A 107 -2.62 3.01 1.01
CA ILE A 107 -1.89 2.14 1.93
C ILE A 107 -1.04 1.20 1.10
N LEU A 108 0.27 1.26 1.31
CA LEU A 108 1.22 0.40 0.62
C LEU A 108 1.65 -0.71 1.55
N CYS A 109 1.34 -1.95 1.16
CA CYS A 109 1.69 -3.14 1.90
C CYS A 109 2.95 -3.76 1.31
N GLY A 110 4.04 -3.75 2.06
CA GLY A 110 5.30 -4.36 1.65
C GLY A 110 5.30 -5.87 1.82
N HIS A 111 6.28 -6.51 1.24
CA HIS A 111 6.52 -7.93 1.36
C HIS A 111 8.03 -8.19 1.34
N TYR A 112 8.46 -9.45 1.57
CA TYR A 112 9.88 -9.83 1.70
C TYR A 112 10.56 -9.02 2.80
N GLU A 113 11.73 -8.46 2.52
CA GLU A 113 12.47 -7.58 3.45
C GLU A 113 11.93 -6.15 3.44
N GLY A 114 10.84 -5.90 2.71
CA GLY A 114 10.24 -4.59 2.55
C GLY A 114 10.58 -3.94 1.21
N ILE A 115 10.54 -2.62 1.20
CA ILE A 115 10.83 -1.81 0.01
C ILE A 115 12.11 -1.04 0.27
N ALA A 116 12.89 -0.78 -0.79
CA ALA A 116 14.13 -0.01 -0.67
C ALA A 116 13.90 1.33 0.05
N GLN A 117 14.75 1.65 1.02
CA GLN A 117 14.61 2.85 1.85
C GLN A 117 14.54 4.13 1.00
N ARG A 118 15.30 4.18 -0.08
CA ARG A 118 15.26 5.32 -1.01
C ARG A 118 13.85 5.57 -1.56
N PHE A 119 13.13 4.51 -1.88
CA PHE A 119 11.75 4.63 -2.35
C PHE A 119 10.84 5.20 -1.26
N ILE A 120 11.00 4.70 -0.03
CA ILE A 120 10.21 5.16 1.11
C ILE A 120 10.44 6.65 1.34
N ASP A 121 11.69 7.09 1.28
CA ASP A 121 12.05 8.50 1.51
C ASP A 121 11.45 9.44 0.45
N GLU A 122 11.32 8.97 -0.79
CA GLU A 122 10.83 9.78 -1.90
C GLU A 122 9.30 9.82 -2.01
N CYS A 123 8.61 8.74 -1.64
CA CYS A 123 7.21 8.56 -2.00
C CYS A 123 6.25 8.44 -0.82
N VAL A 124 6.73 8.10 0.36
CA VAL A 124 5.87 7.81 1.52
C VAL A 124 5.83 8.98 2.48
N ASP A 125 4.65 9.29 2.96
CA ASP A 125 4.42 10.37 3.93
C ASP A 125 4.64 9.94 5.39
#